data_c306558a47037ea869f1cd6ea3682b8e
#
_entry.id   c306558a47037ea869f1cd6ea3682b8e
#
_cell.length_a   1.000
_cell.length_b   1.000
_cell.length_c   1.000
_cell.angle_alpha   90.00
_cell.angle_beta   90.00
_cell.angle_gamma   90.00
#
_symmetry.space_group_name_H-M   'P 1'
#
loop_
_entity.id
_entity.type
_entity.pdbx_description
1 polymer ?
#
loop_
_entity_poly.entity_id
_entity_poly.type
_entity_poly.pdbx_seq_one_letter_code
_entity_poly.pdbx_strand_id
1 'polypeptide(L)'
;MRFVSIYILTLLVICCAANSNAQAIKKGISKKPASSVKPAVNKKPALAIAPIKIAGTRIKITTDSGVIVVLLYDKTPLHRDNFTKLVNNHFYDSLLFHRVIAGFMIQGGDPESKNAASDQHLGKGDVGYTIPAEFDSTLFHKKGALAAARTNNAQKASSGCQFYIVQGKKYTEEALSAIEQQRGLYFSPAKRKSYALVGGTPLLDMNYTVFGEVEVGLEVIDRIAQAQKNNFDRPIADIRMKLETLN
;
A
#
# COMPACT_ATOMS: atom_id res chain seq x y z
N MET A 1 17.14 50.37 8.12
CA MET A 1 17.63 50.61 6.73
C MET A 1 17.07 49.51 5.86
N ARG A 2 16.34 49.95 4.86
CA ARG A 2 15.61 49.21 3.82
C ARG A 2 16.59 48.49 2.88
N PHE A 3 16.27 47.32 2.37
CA PHE A 3 16.37 46.99 0.93
C PHE A 3 15.36 45.91 0.60
N VAL A 4 14.34 46.33 -0.14
CA VAL A 4 13.40 45.54 -0.92
C VAL A 4 14.04 45.28 -2.25
N SER A 5 14.04 44.08 -2.76
CA SER A 5 14.33 43.80 -4.16
C SER A 5 13.26 42.94 -4.77
N ILE A 6 12.49 43.60 -5.59
CA ILE A 6 11.44 43.10 -6.47
C ILE A 6 12.13 42.61 -7.75
N TYR A 7 11.86 41.40 -8.23
CA TYR A 7 12.09 41.02 -9.63
C TYR A 7 10.78 40.65 -10.30
N ILE A 8 10.53 41.43 -11.34
CA ILE A 8 9.35 41.44 -12.22
C ILE A 8 9.53 40.38 -13.33
N LEU A 9 8.50 39.63 -13.50
CA LEU A 9 7.82 39.04 -14.64
C LEU A 9 8.36 39.37 -16.05
N THR A 10 8.56 38.34 -16.89
CA THR A 10 8.31 38.48 -18.34
C THR A 10 7.70 37.18 -18.90
N LEU A 11 6.49 37.37 -19.35
CA LEU A 11 5.67 36.43 -20.14
C LEU A 11 6.17 36.46 -21.59
N LEU A 12 6.38 35.29 -22.22
CA LEU A 12 6.47 35.21 -23.68
C LEU A 12 5.46 34.20 -24.22
N VAL A 13 4.40 34.76 -24.79
CA VAL A 13 3.40 34.06 -25.61
C VAL A 13 3.95 33.96 -27.01
N ILE A 14 4.08 32.78 -27.59
CA ILE A 14 4.23 32.58 -29.03
C ILE A 14 3.06 31.76 -29.53
N CYS A 15 2.21 32.49 -30.26
CA CYS A 15 1.14 32.00 -31.10
C CYS A 15 1.69 31.71 -32.49
N CYS A 16 1.49 30.54 -33.07
CA CYS A 16 1.59 30.34 -34.50
C CYS A 16 0.46 29.46 -35.00
N ALA A 17 -0.26 30.06 -35.91
CA ALA A 17 -1.50 29.59 -36.55
C ALA A 17 -1.24 28.62 -37.71
N ALA A 18 -2.25 27.85 -37.93
CA ALA A 18 -2.80 27.12 -39.06
C ALA A 18 -2.08 27.21 -40.44
N ASN A 19 -2.07 26.08 -41.14
CA ASN A 19 -2.50 26.06 -42.54
C ASN A 19 -3.10 24.69 -42.92
N SER A 20 -4.32 24.80 -43.39
CA SER A 20 -5.14 23.80 -44.09
C SER A 20 -4.65 23.63 -45.52
N ASN A 21 -4.62 22.42 -46.06
CA ASN A 21 -4.90 22.19 -47.46
C ASN A 21 -5.59 20.83 -47.71
N ALA A 22 -6.81 20.94 -48.13
CA ALA A 22 -7.62 19.86 -48.70
C ALA A 22 -7.27 19.70 -50.17
N GLN A 23 -7.12 18.47 -50.65
CA GLN A 23 -7.36 18.16 -52.05
C GLN A 23 -8.03 16.79 -52.18
N ALA A 24 -9.24 16.84 -52.64
CA ALA A 24 -10.04 15.72 -53.09
C ALA A 24 -9.61 15.23 -54.45
N ILE A 25 -9.46 13.92 -54.64
CA ILE A 25 -9.52 13.28 -55.97
C ILE A 25 -10.54 12.16 -55.93
N LYS A 26 -11.66 12.39 -56.61
CA LYS A 26 -12.61 11.37 -57.02
C LYS A 26 -12.07 10.60 -58.23
N LYS A 27 -12.06 9.28 -58.22
CA LYS A 27 -12.30 8.44 -59.39
C LYS A 27 -12.94 7.12 -58.93
N GLY A 28 -14.16 6.90 -59.45
CA GLY A 28 -14.87 5.68 -59.27
C GLY A 28 -14.38 4.56 -60.17
N ILE A 29 -14.84 3.33 -59.92
CA ILE A 29 -15.23 2.33 -60.92
C ILE A 29 -15.61 1.02 -60.19
N SER A 30 -16.82 0.57 -60.53
CA SER A 30 -17.23 -0.83 -60.74
C SER A 30 -17.45 -1.77 -59.59
N LYS A 31 -18.70 -2.11 -59.41
CA LYS A 31 -19.27 -3.23 -58.64
C LYS A 31 -18.97 -4.57 -59.29
N LYS A 32 -18.55 -5.54 -58.48
CA LYS A 32 -18.80 -6.96 -58.73
C LYS A 32 -19.08 -7.66 -57.39
N PRO A 33 -20.11 -8.50 -57.24
CA PRO A 33 -20.45 -9.11 -55.96
C PRO A 33 -19.56 -10.34 -55.72
N ALA A 34 -18.89 -10.38 -54.59
CA ALA A 34 -18.17 -11.56 -54.15
C ALA A 34 -18.87 -12.17 -52.93
N SER A 35 -19.19 -13.44 -53.12
CA SER A 35 -19.62 -14.47 -52.21
C SER A 35 -19.21 -14.29 -50.73
N SER A 36 -20.21 -14.40 -49.85
CA SER A 36 -20.07 -14.45 -48.41
C SER A 36 -19.49 -15.79 -47.96
N VAL A 37 -18.20 -15.86 -47.73
CA VAL A 37 -17.58 -16.95 -46.94
C VAL A 37 -17.38 -16.42 -45.53
N LYS A 38 -18.18 -16.90 -44.57
CA LYS A 38 -17.97 -16.66 -43.14
C LYS A 38 -16.68 -17.38 -42.69
N PRO A 39 -15.69 -16.69 -42.07
CA PRO A 39 -14.60 -17.38 -41.45
C PRO A 39 -15.11 -18.11 -40.20
N ALA A 40 -14.93 -19.42 -40.15
CA ALA A 40 -15.12 -20.19 -38.93
C ALA A 40 -14.08 -19.74 -37.90
N VAL A 41 -14.52 -19.02 -36.87
CA VAL A 41 -13.70 -18.67 -35.72
C VAL A 41 -13.48 -19.95 -34.92
N ASN A 42 -12.32 -20.57 -35.13
CA ASN A 42 -11.85 -21.72 -34.35
C ASN A 42 -11.47 -21.19 -32.96
N LYS A 43 -12.44 -21.19 -32.00
CA LYS A 43 -12.18 -20.90 -30.59
C LYS A 43 -11.31 -22.01 -30.03
N LYS A 44 -10.00 -21.77 -30.01
CA LYS A 44 -9.05 -22.56 -29.21
C LYS A 44 -9.54 -22.52 -27.75
N PRO A 45 -9.72 -23.67 -27.06
CA PRO A 45 -10.12 -23.64 -25.66
C PRO A 45 -9.09 -22.85 -24.87
N ALA A 46 -9.51 -21.82 -24.17
CA ALA A 46 -8.67 -21.15 -23.18
C ALA A 46 -8.33 -22.22 -22.12
N LEU A 47 -7.07 -22.60 -22.04
CA LEU A 47 -6.56 -23.37 -20.91
C LEU A 47 -6.90 -22.58 -19.65
N ALA A 48 -7.88 -23.04 -18.89
CA ALA A 48 -8.13 -22.57 -17.54
C ALA A 48 -6.91 -22.92 -16.72
N ILE A 49 -6.02 -21.95 -16.50
CA ILE A 49 -4.92 -22.07 -15.54
C ILE A 49 -5.63 -22.20 -14.18
N ALA A 50 -5.61 -23.40 -13.61
CA ALA A 50 -6.06 -23.60 -12.24
C ALA A 50 -5.29 -22.61 -11.35
N PRO A 51 -5.93 -21.90 -10.40
CA PRO A 51 -5.23 -21.00 -9.52
C PRO A 51 -4.13 -21.77 -8.80
N ILE A 52 -2.89 -21.38 -9.00
CA ILE A 52 -1.77 -21.89 -8.21
C ILE A 52 -2.10 -21.52 -6.76
N LYS A 53 -2.45 -22.50 -5.94
CA LYS A 53 -2.67 -22.30 -4.50
C LYS A 53 -1.28 -22.01 -3.91
N ILE A 54 -0.90 -20.74 -3.88
CA ILE A 54 0.31 -20.30 -3.20
C ILE A 54 0.12 -20.60 -1.72
N ALA A 55 1.00 -21.42 -1.15
CA ALA A 55 0.98 -21.74 0.27
C ALA A 55 1.08 -20.45 1.10
N GLY A 56 0.33 -20.36 2.20
CA GLY A 56 0.33 -19.23 3.12
C GLY A 56 -1.07 -18.83 3.55
N THR A 57 -1.17 -18.32 4.76
CA THR A 57 -2.43 -17.82 5.33
C THR A 57 -2.77 -16.46 4.72
N ARG A 58 -3.99 -16.34 4.20
CA ARG A 58 -4.51 -15.09 3.66
C ARG A 58 -5.58 -14.51 4.53
N ILE A 59 -5.53 -13.21 4.73
CA ILE A 59 -6.54 -12.46 5.49
C ILE A 59 -7.16 -11.43 4.55
N LYS A 60 -8.49 -11.43 4.49
CA LYS A 60 -9.27 -10.39 3.84
C LYS A 60 -9.58 -9.31 4.86
N ILE A 61 -9.29 -8.06 4.54
CA ILE A 61 -9.63 -6.86 5.30
C ILE A 61 -10.67 -6.10 4.50
N THR A 62 -11.90 -6.04 5.03
CA THR A 62 -13.00 -5.28 4.43
C THR A 62 -13.12 -3.94 5.12
N THR A 63 -13.21 -2.85 4.35
CA THR A 63 -13.42 -1.47 4.83
C THR A 63 -14.40 -0.75 3.94
N ASP A 64 -14.93 0.40 4.38
CA ASP A 64 -15.75 1.29 3.53
C ASP A 64 -14.98 1.83 2.31
N SER A 65 -13.65 1.84 2.38
CA SER A 65 -12.77 2.27 1.27
C SER A 65 -12.48 1.15 0.26
N GLY A 66 -12.86 -0.10 0.55
CA GLY A 66 -12.64 -1.27 -0.30
C GLY A 66 -12.06 -2.46 0.45
N VAL A 67 -11.67 -3.47 -0.33
CA VAL A 67 -11.14 -4.75 0.18
C VAL A 67 -9.64 -4.84 -0.06
N ILE A 68 -8.91 -5.28 0.98
CA ILE A 68 -7.48 -5.59 0.94
C ILE A 68 -7.32 -7.08 1.24
N VAL A 69 -6.48 -7.79 0.50
CA VAL A 69 -6.08 -9.16 0.84
C VAL A 69 -4.59 -9.15 1.14
N VAL A 70 -4.24 -9.66 2.32
CA VAL A 70 -2.84 -9.80 2.76
C VAL A 70 -2.45 -11.28 2.85
N LEU A 71 -1.23 -11.58 2.41
CA LEU A 71 -0.55 -12.85 2.64
C LEU A 71 0.31 -12.72 3.90
N LEU A 72 0.17 -13.64 4.85
CA LEU A 72 1.02 -13.73 6.02
C LEU A 72 2.23 -14.65 5.74
N TYR A 73 3.40 -14.27 6.24
CA TYR A 73 4.65 -14.99 5.97
C TYR A 73 4.90 -16.13 6.95
N ASP A 74 5.31 -17.29 6.44
CA ASP A 74 5.74 -18.43 7.26
C ASP A 74 7.05 -18.20 7.99
N LYS A 75 7.86 -17.23 7.55
CA LYS A 75 9.13 -16.84 8.18
C LYS A 75 8.96 -16.08 9.50
N THR A 76 7.75 -15.62 9.81
CA THR A 76 7.42 -14.89 11.02
C THR A 76 6.24 -15.56 11.74
N PRO A 77 6.42 -16.82 12.19
CA PRO A 77 5.34 -17.65 12.69
C PRO A 77 4.65 -17.09 13.92
N LEU A 78 5.38 -16.44 14.83
CA LEU A 78 4.77 -15.87 16.05
C LEU A 78 3.78 -14.76 15.71
N HIS A 79 4.15 -13.84 14.80
CA HIS A 79 3.24 -12.77 14.35
C HIS A 79 2.11 -13.30 13.50
N ARG A 80 2.40 -14.21 12.54
CA ARG A 80 1.38 -14.86 11.70
C ARG A 80 0.31 -15.55 12.54
N ASP A 81 0.73 -16.41 13.47
CA ASP A 81 -0.20 -17.25 14.25
C ASP A 81 -1.01 -16.41 15.23
N ASN A 82 -0.37 -15.42 15.88
CA ASN A 82 -1.07 -14.47 16.74
C ASN A 82 -2.10 -13.62 15.95
N PHE A 83 -1.71 -13.07 14.80
CA PHE A 83 -2.62 -12.27 13.97
C PHE A 83 -3.81 -13.12 13.48
N THR A 84 -3.55 -14.33 13.00
CA THR A 84 -4.59 -15.30 12.60
C THR A 84 -5.53 -15.66 13.75
N LYS A 85 -4.99 -15.89 14.96
CA LYS A 85 -5.80 -16.14 16.16
C LYS A 85 -6.74 -14.97 16.46
N LEU A 86 -6.25 -13.74 16.43
CA LEU A 86 -7.07 -12.55 16.70
C LEU A 86 -8.15 -12.35 15.62
N VAL A 87 -7.82 -12.62 14.35
CA VAL A 87 -8.79 -12.58 13.24
C VAL A 87 -9.89 -13.60 13.46
N ASN A 88 -9.55 -14.86 13.75
CA ASN A 88 -10.52 -15.93 13.96
C ASN A 88 -11.39 -15.72 15.21
N ASN A 89 -10.90 -14.95 16.18
CA ASN A 89 -11.67 -14.54 17.37
C ASN A 89 -12.46 -13.24 17.15
N HIS A 90 -12.57 -12.75 15.92
CA HIS A 90 -13.29 -11.51 15.58
C HIS A 90 -12.82 -10.27 16.36
N PHE A 91 -11.57 -10.29 16.84
CA PHE A 91 -11.00 -9.19 17.63
C PHE A 91 -10.99 -7.87 16.88
N TYR A 92 -10.68 -7.91 15.58
CA TYR A 92 -10.55 -6.70 14.74
C TYR A 92 -11.89 -6.15 14.24
N ASP A 93 -13.00 -6.85 14.45
CA ASP A 93 -14.30 -6.42 13.93
C ASP A 93 -14.71 -5.07 14.52
N SER A 94 -14.96 -4.13 13.63
CA SER A 94 -15.31 -2.72 13.90
C SER A 94 -14.19 -1.87 14.51
N LEU A 95 -12.95 -2.36 14.61
CA LEU A 95 -11.81 -1.51 14.93
C LEU A 95 -11.51 -0.54 13.78
N LEU A 96 -10.78 0.53 14.07
CA LEU A 96 -10.47 1.59 13.12
C LEU A 96 -9.03 1.48 12.57
N PHE A 97 -8.84 1.95 11.34
CA PHE A 97 -7.57 2.55 10.96
C PHE A 97 -7.47 3.90 11.65
N HIS A 98 -6.95 3.90 12.87
CA HIS A 98 -6.98 5.03 13.79
C HIS A 98 -5.87 6.05 13.55
N ARG A 99 -4.86 5.73 12.73
CA ARG A 99 -3.77 6.63 12.36
C ARG A 99 -3.38 6.42 10.91
N VAL A 100 -3.44 7.49 10.10
CA VAL A 100 -3.07 7.45 8.69
C VAL A 100 -2.12 8.59 8.34
N ILE A 101 -1.01 8.27 7.66
CA ILE A 101 -0.03 9.27 7.23
C ILE A 101 0.32 8.99 5.77
N ALA A 102 -0.07 9.92 4.88
CA ALA A 102 0.27 9.85 3.47
C ALA A 102 1.79 9.83 3.27
N GLY A 103 2.26 9.00 2.35
CA GLY A 103 3.68 8.77 2.11
C GLY A 103 4.37 7.91 3.18
N PHE A 104 3.60 7.37 4.15
CA PHE A 104 4.14 6.55 5.24
C PHE A 104 3.33 5.25 5.43
N MET A 105 2.21 5.27 6.17
CA MET A 105 1.46 4.05 6.50
C MET A 105 0.02 4.32 6.91
N ILE A 106 -0.79 3.26 6.97
CA ILE A 106 -2.09 3.20 7.64
C ILE A 106 -1.98 2.21 8.80
N GLN A 107 -2.39 2.63 10.01
CA GLN A 107 -2.24 1.85 11.25
C GLN A 107 -3.60 1.57 11.89
N GLY A 108 -3.80 0.34 12.36
CA GLY A 108 -5.00 -0.12 13.03
C GLY A 108 -4.71 -1.12 14.14
N GLY A 109 -5.78 -1.72 14.69
CA GLY A 109 -5.68 -2.78 15.69
C GLY A 109 -5.70 -2.33 17.16
N ASP A 110 -5.95 -1.05 17.43
CA ASP A 110 -6.17 -0.55 18.79
C ASP A 110 -7.56 -0.97 19.28
N PRO A 111 -7.69 -1.79 20.34
CA PRO A 111 -8.98 -2.23 20.86
C PRO A 111 -9.86 -1.09 21.37
N GLU A 112 -9.27 0.01 21.84
CA GLU A 112 -10.00 1.19 22.29
C GLU A 112 -10.72 1.92 21.15
N SER A 113 -10.35 1.61 19.90
CA SER A 113 -10.93 2.26 18.71
C SER A 113 -12.34 1.78 18.38
N LYS A 114 -12.83 0.66 18.96
CA LYS A 114 -14.10 0.03 18.59
C LYS A 114 -15.31 0.95 18.74
N ASN A 115 -15.38 1.67 19.85
CA ASN A 115 -16.45 2.60 20.18
C ASN A 115 -15.91 3.99 20.56
N ALA A 116 -14.78 4.37 19.97
CA ALA A 116 -14.11 5.60 20.30
C ALA A 116 -14.93 6.83 19.92
N ALA A 117 -15.03 7.81 20.82
CA ALA A 117 -15.53 9.15 20.49
C ALA A 117 -14.65 9.80 19.41
N SER A 118 -15.21 10.71 18.62
CA SER A 118 -14.51 11.32 17.47
C SER A 118 -13.24 12.11 17.85
N ASP A 119 -13.19 12.63 19.07
CA ASP A 119 -12.08 13.39 19.64
C ASP A 119 -11.13 12.55 20.50
N GLN A 120 -11.44 11.26 20.72
CA GLN A 120 -10.59 10.37 21.52
C GLN A 120 -9.24 10.14 20.85
N HIS A 121 -8.16 10.35 21.61
CA HIS A 121 -6.82 10.01 21.19
C HIS A 121 -6.60 8.49 21.28
N LEU A 122 -6.24 7.86 20.16
CA LEU A 122 -6.07 6.41 20.03
C LEU A 122 -4.59 6.03 19.83
N GLY A 123 -4.31 4.74 19.84
CA GLY A 123 -2.98 4.17 19.61
C GLY A 123 -2.28 3.67 20.88
N LYS A 124 -2.95 3.73 22.04
CA LYS A 124 -2.40 3.25 23.32
C LYS A 124 -2.98 1.92 23.77
N GLY A 125 -4.12 1.50 23.22
CA GLY A 125 -4.74 0.23 23.56
C GLY A 125 -3.89 -0.96 23.17
N ASP A 126 -3.88 -2.00 24.00
CA ASP A 126 -3.18 -3.26 23.76
C ASP A 126 -3.98 -4.45 24.28
N VAL A 127 -3.44 -5.66 24.14
CA VAL A 127 -4.04 -6.92 24.60
C VAL A 127 -3.32 -7.51 25.81
N GLY A 128 -2.44 -6.72 26.46
CA GLY A 128 -1.73 -7.10 27.69
C GLY A 128 -0.51 -7.99 27.47
N TYR A 129 -0.08 -8.19 26.21
CA TYR A 129 1.15 -8.92 25.88
C TYR A 129 1.85 -8.37 24.64
N THR A 130 3.14 -8.70 24.53
CA THR A 130 3.96 -8.35 23.38
C THR A 130 4.46 -9.62 22.66
N ILE A 131 4.85 -9.48 21.39
CA ILE A 131 5.41 -10.55 20.57
C ILE A 131 6.89 -10.28 20.37
N PRO A 132 7.81 -11.25 20.66
CA PRO A 132 9.21 -11.11 20.35
C PRO A 132 9.45 -10.75 18.88
N ALA A 133 10.45 -9.90 18.62
CA ALA A 133 10.78 -9.51 17.26
C ALA A 133 11.19 -10.70 16.40
N GLU A 134 10.67 -10.78 15.17
CA GLU A 134 11.05 -11.78 14.16
C GLU A 134 11.63 -11.06 12.93
N PHE A 135 12.87 -10.53 13.09
CA PHE A 135 13.52 -9.82 12.02
C PHE A 135 14.14 -10.77 10.99
N ASP A 136 13.77 -10.63 9.74
CA ASP A 136 14.39 -11.30 8.59
C ASP A 136 14.82 -10.23 7.58
N SER A 137 16.08 -10.23 7.19
CA SER A 137 16.63 -9.24 6.26
C SER A 137 16.01 -9.33 4.85
N THR A 138 15.31 -10.40 4.51
CA THR A 138 14.59 -10.54 3.24
C THR A 138 13.19 -9.93 3.28
N LEU A 139 12.63 -9.71 4.48
CA LEU A 139 11.34 -9.09 4.71
C LEU A 139 11.55 -7.60 5.05
N PHE A 140 11.02 -6.72 4.23
CA PHE A 140 11.31 -5.30 4.33
C PHE A 140 10.08 -4.43 4.04
N HIS A 141 10.13 -3.17 4.45
CA HIS A 141 9.00 -2.24 4.40
C HIS A 141 8.75 -1.66 3.01
N LYS A 142 8.62 -2.49 1.97
CA LYS A 142 8.11 -2.05 0.66
C LYS A 142 6.66 -1.58 0.76
N LYS A 143 6.16 -0.83 -0.22
CA LYS A 143 4.72 -0.53 -0.33
C LYS A 143 3.91 -1.82 -0.25
N GLY A 144 2.87 -1.83 0.56
CA GLY A 144 2.03 -3.00 0.83
C GLY A 144 2.57 -3.95 1.90
N ALA A 145 3.74 -3.73 2.49
CA ALA A 145 4.22 -4.56 3.61
C ALA A 145 3.27 -4.42 4.81
N LEU A 146 2.89 -5.56 5.41
CA LEU A 146 2.16 -5.65 6.67
C LEU A 146 3.16 -5.84 7.81
N ALA A 147 3.17 -4.94 8.78
CA ALA A 147 4.13 -4.94 9.87
C ALA A 147 3.47 -4.68 11.23
N ALA A 148 4.09 -5.18 12.29
CA ALA A 148 3.59 -5.01 13.65
C ALA A 148 4.02 -3.66 14.22
N ALA A 149 3.09 -2.93 14.82
CA ALA A 149 3.41 -1.74 15.59
C ALA A 149 4.07 -2.11 16.92
N ARG A 150 4.76 -1.17 17.54
CA ARG A 150 5.32 -1.33 18.89
C ARG A 150 5.52 0.00 19.59
N THR A 151 5.53 -0.04 20.92
CA THR A 151 6.07 1.02 21.75
C THR A 151 7.60 0.97 21.75
N ASN A 152 8.25 2.03 22.21
CA ASN A 152 9.69 2.02 22.36
C ASN A 152 10.11 1.06 23.52
N ASN A 153 10.82 -0.01 23.16
CA ASN A 153 11.37 -0.99 24.11
C ASN A 153 12.69 -1.55 23.58
N ALA A 154 13.58 -1.94 24.48
CA ALA A 154 14.94 -2.40 24.13
C ALA A 154 14.92 -3.70 23.32
N GLN A 155 13.97 -4.59 23.59
CA GLN A 155 13.83 -5.88 22.92
C GLN A 155 13.19 -5.74 21.53
N LYS A 156 12.71 -4.55 21.17
CA LYS A 156 11.96 -4.29 19.94
C LYS A 156 10.73 -5.22 19.79
N ALA A 157 10.19 -5.69 20.92
CA ALA A 157 9.02 -6.53 20.95
C ALA A 157 7.81 -5.76 20.42
N SER A 158 7.01 -6.44 19.62
CA SER A 158 5.83 -5.88 18.94
C SER A 158 4.62 -5.84 19.87
N SER A 159 3.66 -4.92 19.62
CA SER A 159 2.31 -4.99 20.18
C SER A 159 1.65 -6.30 19.78
N GLY A 160 0.88 -6.88 20.71
CA GLY A 160 0.12 -8.10 20.45
C GLY A 160 -1.03 -7.92 19.46
N CYS A 161 -1.46 -6.68 19.16
CA CYS A 161 -2.64 -6.46 18.32
C CYS A 161 -2.48 -5.33 17.28
N GLN A 162 -1.67 -4.31 17.52
CA GLN A 162 -1.58 -3.19 16.59
C GLN A 162 -0.64 -3.50 15.41
N PHE A 163 -1.11 -3.18 14.21
CA PHE A 163 -0.38 -3.38 12.97
C PHE A 163 -0.47 -2.15 12.07
N TYR A 164 0.38 -2.09 11.07
CA TYR A 164 0.28 -1.10 10.00
C TYR A 164 0.57 -1.71 8.63
N ILE A 165 0.01 -1.07 7.60
CA ILE A 165 0.29 -1.40 6.21
C ILE A 165 1.03 -0.20 5.59
N VAL A 166 2.16 -0.47 4.99
CA VAL A 166 3.03 0.55 4.39
C VAL A 166 2.39 1.10 3.12
N GLN A 167 2.16 2.41 3.07
CA GLN A 167 1.93 3.12 1.81
C GLN A 167 3.28 3.52 1.20
N GLY A 168 4.09 4.23 1.97
CA GLY A 168 5.44 4.62 1.62
C GLY A 168 5.53 5.63 0.48
N LYS A 169 6.77 6.00 0.15
CA LYS A 169 7.15 6.83 -1.00
C LYS A 169 8.32 6.20 -1.73
N LYS A 170 8.60 6.65 -2.96
CA LYS A 170 9.76 6.23 -3.73
C LYS A 170 11.03 6.93 -3.22
N TYR A 171 12.16 6.26 -3.37
CA TYR A 171 13.47 6.74 -2.93
C TYR A 171 14.45 6.77 -4.09
N THR A 172 15.34 7.77 -4.10
CA THR A 172 16.51 7.80 -5.00
C THR A 172 17.64 6.94 -4.45
N GLU A 173 18.62 6.60 -5.27
CA GLU A 173 19.79 5.83 -4.83
C GLU A 173 20.60 6.56 -3.77
N GLU A 174 20.73 7.89 -3.86
CA GLU A 174 21.42 8.74 -2.87
C GLU A 174 20.70 8.69 -1.52
N ALA A 175 19.36 8.79 -1.55
CA ALA A 175 18.56 8.73 -0.32
C ALA A 175 18.65 7.36 0.35
N LEU A 176 18.69 6.26 -0.42
CA LEU A 176 18.89 4.91 0.12
C LEU A 176 20.27 4.75 0.72
N SER A 177 21.33 5.26 0.06
CA SER A 177 22.68 5.24 0.56
C SER A 177 22.84 6.02 1.87
N ALA A 178 22.18 7.18 1.98
CA ALA A 178 22.17 7.97 3.21
C ALA A 178 21.50 7.20 4.38
N ILE A 179 20.40 6.48 4.10
CA ILE A 179 19.72 5.64 5.11
C ILE A 179 20.61 4.47 5.55
N GLU A 180 21.31 3.81 4.61
CA GLU A 180 22.25 2.74 4.96
C GLU A 180 23.33 3.23 5.91
N GLN A 181 23.94 4.37 5.62
CA GLN A 181 24.95 4.98 6.49
C GLN A 181 24.37 5.33 7.88
N GLN A 182 23.21 6.00 7.90
CA GLN A 182 22.58 6.43 9.15
C GLN A 182 22.18 5.26 10.05
N ARG A 183 21.73 4.15 9.45
CA ARG A 183 21.15 3.01 10.17
C ARG A 183 22.09 1.82 10.31
N GLY A 184 23.26 1.83 9.69
CA GLY A 184 24.14 0.66 9.61
C GLY A 184 23.48 -0.53 8.91
N LEU A 185 22.67 -0.27 7.87
CA LEU A 185 21.95 -1.27 7.11
C LEU A 185 22.64 -1.49 5.76
N TYR A 186 22.30 -2.61 5.13
CA TYR A 186 22.65 -2.90 3.75
C TYR A 186 21.39 -3.24 2.96
N PHE A 187 21.16 -2.55 1.87
CA PHE A 187 20.08 -2.85 0.93
C PHE A 187 20.63 -3.57 -0.30
N SER A 188 20.21 -4.82 -0.48
CA SER A 188 20.55 -5.56 -1.71
C SER A 188 20.05 -4.81 -2.96
N PRO A 189 20.62 -5.08 -4.14
CA PRO A 189 20.14 -4.46 -5.39
C PRO A 189 18.64 -4.65 -5.63
N ALA A 190 18.08 -5.80 -5.23
CA ALA A 190 16.64 -6.07 -5.33
C ALA A 190 15.80 -5.16 -4.40
N LYS A 191 16.24 -4.93 -3.15
CA LYS A 191 15.60 -4.00 -2.23
C LYS A 191 15.67 -2.56 -2.74
N ARG A 192 16.83 -2.11 -3.19
CA ARG A 192 17.01 -0.77 -3.79
C ARG A 192 16.06 -0.56 -4.96
N LYS A 193 16.01 -1.53 -5.88
CA LYS A 193 15.08 -1.51 -7.02
C LYS A 193 13.63 -1.44 -6.55
N SER A 194 13.25 -2.19 -5.51
CA SER A 194 11.90 -2.15 -4.95
C SER A 194 11.57 -0.77 -4.39
N TYR A 195 12.42 -0.19 -3.54
CA TYR A 195 12.20 1.14 -2.97
C TYR A 195 12.17 2.25 -4.01
N ALA A 196 12.95 2.12 -5.09
CA ALA A 196 12.96 3.09 -6.19
C ALA A 196 11.68 3.02 -7.07
N LEU A 197 11.20 1.81 -7.38
CA LEU A 197 10.07 1.60 -8.30
C LEU A 197 8.72 1.61 -7.60
N VAL A 198 8.60 0.86 -6.50
CA VAL A 198 7.34 0.65 -5.77
C VAL A 198 7.21 1.61 -4.59
N GLY A 199 8.32 1.90 -3.93
CA GLY A 199 8.37 2.72 -2.72
C GLY A 199 8.31 1.89 -1.45
N GLY A 200 8.26 2.59 -0.32
CA GLY A 200 8.20 1.98 1.00
C GLY A 200 8.67 2.91 2.11
N THR A 201 9.14 2.32 3.23
CA THR A 201 9.67 3.04 4.39
C THR A 201 10.96 2.39 4.92
N PRO A 202 12.09 2.49 4.18
CA PRO A 202 13.33 1.78 4.50
C PRO A 202 13.92 2.09 5.88
N LEU A 203 13.57 3.24 6.48
CA LEU A 203 13.97 3.62 7.84
C LEU A 203 13.45 2.66 8.92
N LEU A 204 12.40 1.89 8.63
CA LEU A 204 11.81 0.94 9.59
C LEU A 204 12.42 -0.46 9.50
N ASP A 205 13.20 -0.76 8.46
CA ASP A 205 13.84 -2.08 8.29
C ASP A 205 14.69 -2.46 9.50
N MET A 206 14.59 -3.73 9.91
CA MET A 206 15.26 -4.31 11.08
C MET A 206 14.95 -3.59 12.41
N ASN A 207 13.85 -2.84 12.44
CA ASN A 207 13.36 -2.14 13.62
C ASN A 207 11.91 -2.45 13.99
N TYR A 208 11.14 -2.94 13.00
CA TYR A 208 9.77 -3.45 13.16
C TYR A 208 9.66 -4.75 12.38
N THR A 209 8.88 -5.72 12.90
CA THR A 209 8.68 -7.01 12.24
C THR A 209 7.69 -6.85 11.09
N VAL A 210 8.15 -7.16 9.88
CA VAL A 210 7.30 -7.33 8.70
C VAL A 210 6.86 -8.78 8.65
N PHE A 211 5.55 -9.04 8.72
CA PHE A 211 5.02 -10.39 8.82
C PHE A 211 4.03 -10.77 7.71
N GLY A 212 3.87 -9.90 6.72
CA GLY A 212 3.03 -10.16 5.56
C GLY A 212 3.13 -9.08 4.50
N GLU A 213 2.36 -9.24 3.45
CA GLU A 213 2.25 -8.27 2.37
C GLU A 213 0.86 -8.25 1.75
N VAL A 214 0.50 -7.14 1.14
CA VAL A 214 -0.74 -6.98 0.38
C VAL A 214 -0.60 -7.64 -0.99
N GLU A 215 -1.46 -8.61 -1.30
CA GLU A 215 -1.60 -9.22 -2.62
C GLU A 215 -2.65 -8.50 -3.49
N VAL A 216 -3.72 -7.99 -2.86
CA VAL A 216 -4.82 -7.29 -3.55
C VAL A 216 -5.22 -6.04 -2.76
N GLY A 217 -5.50 -4.94 -3.44
CA GLY A 217 -6.03 -3.72 -2.80
C GLY A 217 -4.97 -2.68 -2.43
N LEU A 218 -3.82 -2.62 -3.10
CA LEU A 218 -2.83 -1.54 -2.90
C LEU A 218 -3.44 -0.14 -3.11
N GLU A 219 -4.36 -0.01 -4.06
CA GLU A 219 -5.09 1.24 -4.31
C GLU A 219 -6.06 1.60 -3.18
N VAL A 220 -6.53 0.62 -2.39
CA VAL A 220 -7.35 0.87 -1.19
C VAL A 220 -6.50 1.54 -0.12
N ILE A 221 -5.24 1.10 0.06
CA ILE A 221 -4.29 1.72 0.98
C ILE A 221 -4.07 3.19 0.59
N ASP A 222 -3.90 3.46 -0.71
CA ASP A 222 -3.69 4.82 -1.20
C ASP A 222 -4.92 5.70 -0.93
N ARG A 223 -6.15 5.18 -1.09
CA ARG A 223 -7.39 5.90 -0.73
C ARG A 223 -7.49 6.20 0.76
N ILE A 224 -7.23 5.20 1.61
CA ILE A 224 -7.26 5.37 3.07
C ILE A 224 -6.22 6.41 3.51
N ALA A 225 -5.00 6.36 2.96
CA ALA A 225 -3.93 7.28 3.32
C ALA A 225 -4.20 8.74 2.94
N GLN A 226 -5.15 9.00 2.01
CA GLN A 226 -5.59 10.34 1.60
C GLN A 226 -6.78 10.86 2.44
N ALA A 227 -7.27 10.09 3.42
CA ALA A 227 -8.37 10.52 4.25
C ALA A 227 -8.04 11.83 4.99
N GLN A 228 -9.04 12.71 5.10
CA GLN A 228 -8.93 13.90 5.95
C GLN A 228 -8.74 13.46 7.39
N LYS A 229 -7.82 14.09 8.11
CA LYS A 229 -7.41 13.66 9.44
C LYS A 229 -7.27 14.85 10.38
N ASN A 230 -7.37 14.58 11.67
CA ASN A 230 -7.13 15.54 12.72
C ASN A 230 -5.63 15.70 13.02
N ASN A 231 -5.30 16.53 14.03
CA ASN A 231 -3.91 16.80 14.45
C ASN A 231 -3.16 15.58 15.03
N PHE A 232 -3.86 14.47 15.29
CA PHE A 232 -3.29 13.19 15.77
C PHE A 232 -3.19 12.15 14.66
N ASP A 233 -3.28 12.55 13.40
CA ASP A 233 -3.30 11.68 12.23
C ASP A 233 -4.49 10.70 12.20
N ARG A 234 -5.52 10.88 13.03
CA ARG A 234 -6.74 10.08 13.00
C ARG A 234 -7.66 10.57 11.88
N PRO A 235 -8.18 9.69 11.01
CA PRO A 235 -9.22 10.05 10.04
C PRO A 235 -10.42 10.73 10.72
N ILE A 236 -10.92 11.84 10.14
CA ILE A 236 -12.11 12.54 10.63
C ILE A 236 -13.35 11.65 10.48
N ALA A 237 -13.49 10.99 9.32
CA ALA A 237 -14.47 9.94 9.12
C ALA A 237 -13.86 8.60 9.54
N ASP A 238 -14.48 7.90 10.46
CA ASP A 238 -14.02 6.58 10.91
C ASP A 238 -13.89 5.61 9.74
N ILE A 239 -12.74 4.94 9.63
CA ILE A 239 -12.50 3.88 8.64
C ILE A 239 -12.46 2.56 9.39
N ARG A 240 -13.59 1.87 9.41
CA ARG A 240 -13.77 0.61 10.13
C ARG A 240 -13.24 -0.56 9.33
N MET A 241 -12.80 -1.59 10.03
CA MET A 241 -12.31 -2.83 9.42
C MET A 241 -13.08 -4.04 9.93
N LYS A 242 -13.17 -5.05 9.06
CA LYS A 242 -13.54 -6.43 9.38
C LYS A 242 -12.52 -7.35 8.74
N LEU A 243 -11.96 -8.27 9.52
CA LEU A 243 -10.93 -9.20 9.07
C LEU A 243 -11.46 -10.63 9.06
N GLU A 244 -11.16 -11.38 8.00
CA GLU A 244 -11.59 -12.76 7.81
C GLU A 244 -10.45 -13.58 7.18
N THR A 245 -10.20 -14.79 7.72
CA THR A 245 -9.26 -15.75 7.12
C THR A 245 -9.85 -16.28 5.82
N LEU A 246 -9.07 -16.28 4.74
CA LEU A 246 -9.44 -16.91 3.47
C LEU A 246 -8.90 -18.34 3.43
N ASN A 247 -9.78 -19.29 3.11
CA ASN A 247 -9.47 -20.73 2.94
C ASN A 247 -8.98 -21.07 1.52
#